data_d9f4f0eebdbd4186a16a61ea9da25cb4
#
_entry.id   d9f4f0eebdbd4186a16a61ea9da25cb4
#
_cell.length_a   1.000
_cell.length_b   1.000
_cell.length_c   1.000
_cell.angle_alpha   90.00
_cell.angle_beta   90.00
_cell.angle_gamma   90.00
#
_symmetry.space_group_name_H-M   'P 1'
#
loop_
_entity.id
_entity.type
_entity.pdbx_description
1 polymer ?
#
loop_
_entity_poly.entity_id
_entity_poly.type
_entity_poly.pdbx_seq_one_letter_code
_entity_poly.pdbx_strand_id
1 'polypeptide(L)'
;MKREIIAAAAAFVAAGILAGCGGGASSGTDSAKIAGKVADGYLEKATVFMDKNNNYRLDAGEPNTQTDANGAYTLTVDPADVGKYPIIALAVKDVTIDQDTGHTVDLNYLLSLPKDSVSGAVSSNFISPLTTQVREMMETGNYTMTQAMDQLRLKLHLSQDTDMMGDYMAGRNTALHQTAQNMATLMGGQMGQVYQSGSDTVVDVNRYRGMMGAMFSNISSVRAATTNAEMTQLMTQMSSNLSNISVGQPFHNMSTYFGGMMGSGGMMGR
;
A
#
# COMPACT_ATOMS: atom_id res chain seq x y z
N MET A 1 -38.35 -2.96 -56.73
CA MET A 1 -37.75 -4.27 -56.41
C MET A 1 -37.75 -4.47 -54.91
N LYS A 2 -38.72 -5.27 -54.47
CA LYS A 2 -38.87 -5.64 -53.06
C LYS A 2 -37.93 -6.76 -52.72
N ARG A 3 -37.16 -6.72 -51.66
CA ARG A 3 -36.44 -7.87 -51.07
C ARG A 3 -36.97 -8.10 -49.67
N GLU A 4 -37.56 -9.27 -49.53
CA GLU A 4 -38.14 -9.81 -48.34
C GLU A 4 -37.08 -10.26 -47.35
N ILE A 5 -37.31 -10.00 -46.07
CA ILE A 5 -36.48 -10.45 -44.96
C ILE A 5 -37.13 -11.73 -44.46
N ILE A 6 -36.39 -12.86 -44.55
CA ILE A 6 -36.81 -14.15 -44.01
C ILE A 6 -36.30 -14.23 -42.56
N ALA A 7 -37.21 -14.27 -41.60
CA ALA A 7 -36.93 -14.53 -40.20
C ALA A 7 -36.88 -16.08 -39.99
N ALA A 8 -35.75 -16.60 -39.55
CA ALA A 8 -35.61 -18.00 -39.14
C ALA A 8 -35.80 -18.08 -37.62
N ALA A 9 -36.91 -18.70 -37.21
CA ALA A 9 -37.15 -19.09 -35.85
C ALA A 9 -36.43 -20.40 -35.51
N ALA A 10 -35.49 -20.41 -34.59
CA ALA A 10 -34.88 -21.59 -34.03
C ALA A 10 -35.63 -22.05 -32.78
N ALA A 11 -36.27 -23.20 -32.87
CA ALA A 11 -36.92 -23.87 -31.75
C ALA A 11 -35.87 -24.55 -30.87
N PHE A 12 -35.80 -24.24 -29.59
CA PHE A 12 -35.03 -25.01 -28.62
C PHE A 12 -35.85 -26.19 -28.09
N VAL A 13 -35.39 -27.38 -28.36
CA VAL A 13 -35.90 -28.61 -27.75
C VAL A 13 -35.19 -28.80 -26.41
N ALA A 14 -35.96 -28.76 -25.34
CA ALA A 14 -35.51 -29.14 -24.01
C ALA A 14 -35.50 -30.67 -23.90
N ALA A 15 -34.32 -31.30 -23.87
CA ALA A 15 -34.14 -32.68 -23.48
C ALA A 15 -33.64 -32.74 -22.04
N GLY A 16 -34.52 -33.13 -21.13
CA GLY A 16 -34.16 -33.45 -19.77
C GLY A 16 -33.38 -34.77 -19.72
N ILE A 17 -32.25 -34.75 -19.03
CA ILE A 17 -31.58 -35.97 -18.58
C ILE A 17 -31.39 -35.86 -17.07
N LEU A 18 -32.24 -36.58 -16.35
CA LEU A 18 -32.02 -37.01 -14.97
C LEU A 18 -31.13 -38.26 -15.04
N ALA A 19 -29.92 -38.19 -14.54
CA ALA A 19 -29.22 -39.38 -14.06
C ALA A 19 -27.96 -39.02 -13.24
N GLY A 20 -27.90 -39.52 -12.05
CA GLY A 20 -26.66 -40.00 -11.48
C GLY A 20 -26.09 -39.24 -10.31
N CYS A 21 -26.55 -39.58 -9.10
CA CYS A 21 -25.71 -39.52 -7.91
C CYS A 21 -24.37 -40.20 -8.18
N GLY A 22 -23.28 -39.45 -8.22
CA GLY A 22 -21.93 -39.95 -8.16
C GLY A 22 -21.19 -38.96 -7.26
N GLY A 23 -21.06 -39.30 -5.98
CA GLY A 23 -20.29 -38.54 -5.00
C GLY A 23 -18.81 -38.54 -5.40
N GLY A 24 -18.35 -37.49 -6.02
CA GLY A 24 -16.98 -37.08 -6.08
C GLY A 24 -16.91 -35.78 -5.34
N ALA A 25 -16.51 -35.81 -4.08
CA ALA A 25 -16.08 -34.61 -3.37
C ALA A 25 -14.83 -34.09 -4.10
N SER A 26 -15.04 -33.30 -5.13
CA SER A 26 -14.04 -32.37 -5.62
C SER A 26 -13.87 -31.36 -4.48
N SER A 27 -12.84 -31.56 -3.67
CA SER A 27 -12.33 -30.52 -2.78
C SER A 27 -11.71 -29.43 -3.66
N GLY A 28 -12.55 -28.69 -4.39
CA GLY A 28 -12.19 -27.39 -4.90
C GLY A 28 -11.95 -26.54 -3.65
N THR A 29 -10.70 -26.25 -3.35
CA THR A 29 -10.39 -25.24 -2.36
C THR A 29 -11.03 -23.94 -2.85
N ASP A 30 -12.14 -23.54 -2.21
CA ASP A 30 -12.74 -22.26 -2.48
C ASP A 30 -11.65 -21.20 -2.37
N SER A 31 -11.44 -20.40 -3.42
CA SER A 31 -10.49 -19.32 -3.40
C SER A 31 -11.24 -18.00 -3.37
N ALA A 32 -10.74 -17.06 -2.56
CA ALA A 32 -11.20 -15.68 -2.53
C ALA A 32 -10.34 -14.82 -3.47
N LYS A 33 -10.95 -13.76 -4.00
CA LYS A 33 -10.24 -12.76 -4.79
C LYS A 33 -10.23 -11.44 -4.04
N ILE A 34 -9.02 -10.90 -3.84
CA ILE A 34 -8.79 -9.56 -3.32
C ILE A 34 -8.39 -8.71 -4.52
N ALA A 35 -9.24 -7.76 -4.90
CA ALA A 35 -8.96 -6.86 -6.01
C ALA A 35 -8.79 -5.43 -5.49
N GLY A 36 -7.93 -4.66 -6.16
CA GLY A 36 -7.64 -3.29 -5.77
C GLY A 36 -6.74 -2.60 -6.78
N LYS A 37 -6.13 -1.50 -6.35
CA LYS A 37 -5.18 -0.73 -7.15
C LYS A 37 -3.97 -0.31 -6.33
N VAL A 38 -2.86 -0.06 -7.03
CA VAL A 38 -1.61 0.45 -6.46
C VAL A 38 -1.29 1.79 -7.12
N ALA A 39 -1.03 2.81 -6.30
CA ALA A 39 -0.66 4.13 -6.79
C ALA A 39 0.18 4.95 -5.80
N ASP A 40 1.10 5.70 -6.36
CA ASP A 40 1.57 7.04 -5.99
C ASP A 40 1.18 8.10 -7.04
N GLY A 41 1.41 7.87 -8.38
CA GLY A 41 0.60 7.55 -9.54
C GLY A 41 0.22 6.04 -9.66
N TYR A 42 -0.63 5.72 -10.65
CA TYR A 42 -0.91 4.30 -10.88
C TYR A 42 0.36 3.57 -11.31
N LEU A 43 0.64 2.43 -10.68
CA LEU A 43 1.84 1.64 -10.93
C LEU A 43 1.51 0.40 -11.75
N GLU A 44 2.05 0.29 -12.95
CA GLU A 44 1.98 -0.91 -13.79
C GLU A 44 3.15 -1.84 -13.47
N LYS A 45 2.92 -3.15 -13.48
CA LYS A 45 3.91 -4.21 -13.21
C LYS A 45 4.52 -4.15 -11.80
N ALA A 46 3.86 -3.51 -10.85
CA ALA A 46 4.22 -3.66 -9.44
C ALA A 46 3.86 -5.08 -8.99
N THR A 47 4.75 -5.71 -8.23
CA THR A 47 4.49 -7.03 -7.65
C THR A 47 3.65 -6.88 -6.39
N VAL A 48 2.44 -7.44 -6.38
CA VAL A 48 1.52 -7.41 -5.24
C VAL A 48 1.47 -8.79 -4.59
N PHE A 49 1.62 -8.85 -3.27
CA PHE A 49 1.59 -10.12 -2.54
C PHE A 49 0.99 -9.99 -1.14
N MET A 50 0.53 -11.11 -0.58
CA MET A 50 0.08 -11.20 0.80
C MET A 50 1.25 -11.61 1.68
N ASP A 51 1.70 -10.70 2.55
CA ASP A 51 2.83 -10.90 3.46
C ASP A 51 2.36 -11.64 4.73
N LYS A 52 2.51 -12.97 4.74
CA LYS A 52 1.96 -13.83 5.81
C LYS A 52 2.81 -13.85 7.07
N ASN A 53 4.06 -13.47 7.00
CA ASN A 53 4.99 -13.47 8.12
C ASN A 53 5.48 -12.08 8.55
N ASN A 54 4.95 -11.03 7.88
CA ASN A 54 5.22 -9.62 8.19
C ASN A 54 6.70 -9.23 8.04
N ASN A 55 7.37 -9.79 7.03
CA ASN A 55 8.79 -9.56 6.75
C ASN A 55 9.05 -8.60 5.57
N TYR A 56 8.00 -8.07 4.92
CA TYR A 56 8.06 -7.15 3.77
C TYR A 56 8.73 -7.75 2.52
N ARG A 57 8.77 -9.06 2.42
CA ARG A 57 9.38 -9.80 1.33
C ARG A 57 8.40 -10.82 0.77
N LEU A 58 8.38 -11.00 -0.54
CA LEU A 58 7.66 -12.11 -1.16
C LEU A 58 8.42 -13.42 -0.91
N ASP A 59 7.81 -14.31 -0.14
CA ASP A 59 8.33 -15.63 0.15
C ASP A 59 7.65 -16.72 -0.68
N ALA A 60 8.31 -17.87 -0.79
CA ALA A 60 7.77 -19.01 -1.50
C ALA A 60 6.44 -19.47 -0.86
N GLY A 61 5.38 -19.59 -1.69
CA GLY A 61 4.05 -20.00 -1.24
C GLY A 61 3.14 -18.86 -0.80
N GLU A 62 3.60 -17.63 -0.77
CA GLU A 62 2.74 -16.48 -0.60
C GLU A 62 1.97 -16.16 -1.88
N PRO A 63 0.65 -15.87 -1.79
CA PRO A 63 -0.14 -15.42 -2.93
C PRO A 63 0.45 -14.14 -3.51
N ASN A 64 0.61 -14.10 -4.85
CA ASN A 64 1.13 -12.92 -5.51
C ASN A 64 0.55 -12.73 -6.91
N THR A 65 0.64 -11.51 -7.43
CA THR A 65 0.23 -11.09 -8.76
C THR A 65 1.00 -9.83 -9.18
N GLN A 66 0.74 -9.31 -10.37
CA GLN A 66 1.24 -8.02 -10.83
C GLN A 66 0.08 -7.09 -11.17
N THR A 67 0.34 -5.78 -11.08
CA THR A 67 -0.60 -4.75 -11.51
C THR A 67 -0.61 -4.58 -13.02
N ASP A 68 -1.77 -4.21 -13.57
CA ASP A 68 -1.95 -3.81 -14.95
C ASP A 68 -1.62 -2.33 -15.19
N ALA A 69 -1.82 -1.85 -16.43
CA ALA A 69 -1.57 -0.46 -16.83
C ALA A 69 -2.43 0.59 -16.10
N ASN A 70 -3.48 0.19 -15.39
CA ASN A 70 -4.31 1.07 -14.54
C ASN A 70 -3.97 0.93 -13.05
N GLY A 71 -2.86 0.28 -12.73
CA GLY A 71 -2.47 -0.06 -11.37
C GLY A 71 -3.35 -1.13 -10.73
N ALA A 72 -4.28 -1.75 -11.48
CA ALA A 72 -5.22 -2.71 -10.92
C ALA A 72 -4.60 -4.09 -10.73
N TYR A 73 -4.96 -4.74 -9.63
CA TYR A 73 -4.55 -6.12 -9.34
C TYR A 73 -5.72 -7.00 -8.89
N THR A 74 -5.56 -8.29 -9.05
CA THR A 74 -6.43 -9.30 -8.44
C THR A 74 -5.56 -10.41 -7.87
N LEU A 75 -5.59 -10.55 -6.55
CA LEU A 75 -4.85 -11.55 -5.80
C LEU A 75 -5.79 -12.71 -5.41
N THR A 76 -5.42 -13.93 -5.77
CA THR A 76 -6.17 -15.13 -5.39
C THR A 76 -5.59 -15.69 -4.10
N VAL A 77 -6.43 -15.84 -3.07
CA VAL A 77 -6.02 -16.24 -1.73
C VAL A 77 -6.95 -17.32 -1.16
N ASP A 78 -6.54 -17.98 -0.09
CA ASP A 78 -7.45 -18.77 0.76
C ASP A 78 -8.49 -17.82 1.38
N PRO A 79 -9.79 -18.12 1.34
CA PRO A 79 -10.82 -17.30 1.99
C PRO A 79 -10.55 -17.04 3.47
N ALA A 80 -9.92 -17.99 4.14
CA ALA A 80 -9.56 -17.86 5.55
C ALA A 80 -8.45 -16.84 5.82
N ASP A 81 -7.71 -16.39 4.79
CA ASP A 81 -6.61 -15.43 4.92
C ASP A 81 -7.05 -13.97 4.71
N VAL A 82 -8.24 -13.75 4.17
CA VAL A 82 -8.78 -12.39 3.96
C VAL A 82 -8.88 -11.66 5.31
N GLY A 83 -8.27 -10.48 5.39
CA GLY A 83 -8.25 -9.66 6.62
C GLY A 83 -7.28 -10.14 7.72
N LYS A 84 -6.51 -11.22 7.49
CA LYS A 84 -5.52 -11.70 8.48
C LYS A 84 -4.12 -11.15 8.24
N TYR A 85 -3.78 -10.88 7.00
CA TYR A 85 -2.44 -10.49 6.59
C TYR A 85 -2.48 -9.20 5.78
N PRO A 86 -1.45 -8.38 5.87
CA PRO A 86 -1.32 -7.18 5.03
C PRO A 86 -1.03 -7.55 3.57
N ILE A 87 -1.35 -6.63 2.67
CA ILE A 87 -0.96 -6.72 1.26
C ILE A 87 0.18 -5.73 1.02
N ILE A 88 1.23 -6.21 0.39
CA ILE A 88 2.39 -5.43 -0.01
C ILE A 88 2.38 -5.24 -1.53
N ALA A 89 2.76 -4.08 -1.99
CA ALA A 89 3.11 -3.81 -3.38
C ALA A 89 4.57 -3.37 -3.45
N LEU A 90 5.36 -4.09 -4.22
CA LEU A 90 6.76 -3.78 -4.50
C LEU A 90 6.85 -3.10 -5.87
N ALA A 91 7.24 -1.84 -5.88
CA ALA A 91 7.71 -1.15 -7.07
C ALA A 91 9.17 -1.52 -7.33
N VAL A 92 9.44 -2.12 -8.48
CA VAL A 92 10.75 -2.65 -8.84
C VAL A 92 11.42 -1.72 -9.84
N LYS A 93 12.63 -1.26 -9.50
CA LYS A 93 13.46 -0.44 -10.36
C LYS A 93 13.59 -1.05 -11.76
N ASP A 94 13.53 -0.20 -12.77
CA ASP A 94 13.66 -0.54 -14.20
C ASP A 94 12.58 -1.54 -14.73
N VAL A 95 11.55 -1.87 -13.92
CA VAL A 95 10.47 -2.81 -14.26
C VAL A 95 9.08 -2.18 -14.09
N THR A 96 8.81 -1.65 -12.88
CA THR A 96 7.52 -1.00 -12.57
C THR A 96 7.43 0.32 -13.31
N ILE A 97 6.31 0.58 -13.99
CA ILE A 97 6.07 1.81 -14.74
C ILE A 97 5.13 2.70 -13.90
N ASP A 98 5.57 3.93 -13.66
CA ASP A 98 4.74 4.97 -13.10
C ASP A 98 3.95 5.63 -14.23
N GLN A 99 2.63 5.56 -14.19
CA GLN A 99 1.73 6.07 -15.22
C GLN A 99 1.66 7.61 -15.26
N ASP A 100 2.10 8.31 -14.22
CA ASP A 100 2.19 9.76 -14.21
C ASP A 100 3.34 10.25 -15.11
N THR A 101 4.42 9.50 -15.14
CA THR A 101 5.62 9.83 -15.93
C THR A 101 5.68 9.06 -17.24
N GLY A 102 5.04 7.90 -17.33
CA GLY A 102 5.15 6.94 -18.43
C GLY A 102 6.52 6.22 -18.46
N HIS A 103 7.32 6.35 -17.41
CA HIS A 103 8.66 5.75 -17.31
C HIS A 103 8.74 4.72 -16.18
N THR A 104 9.74 3.87 -16.26
CA THR A 104 10.04 2.94 -15.14
C THR A 104 10.53 3.75 -13.94
N VAL A 105 10.22 3.21 -12.74
CA VAL A 105 10.73 3.79 -11.49
C VAL A 105 12.24 3.61 -11.39
N ASP A 106 12.93 4.63 -10.89
CA ASP A 106 14.40 4.64 -10.78
C ASP A 106 14.92 3.88 -9.55
N LEU A 107 14.06 3.61 -8.58
CA LEU A 107 14.42 3.00 -7.29
C LEU A 107 13.33 2.03 -6.85
N ASN A 108 13.75 0.97 -6.12
CA ASN A 108 12.78 0.10 -5.46
C ASN A 108 12.12 0.83 -4.29
N TYR A 109 10.83 0.58 -4.06
CA TYR A 109 10.14 0.94 -2.82
C TYR A 109 8.95 0.03 -2.57
N LEU A 110 8.48 0.01 -1.33
CA LEU A 110 7.40 -0.85 -0.87
C LEU A 110 6.21 -0.01 -0.42
N LEU A 111 5.04 -0.36 -0.90
CA LEU A 111 3.77 0.17 -0.44
C LEU A 111 2.98 -0.93 0.26
N SER A 112 2.05 -0.57 1.15
CA SER A 112 1.29 -1.57 1.87
C SER A 112 -0.12 -1.14 2.25
N LEU A 113 -0.98 -2.14 2.43
CA LEU A 113 -2.32 -2.00 2.96
C LEU A 113 -2.40 -2.74 4.30
N PRO A 114 -2.89 -2.12 5.39
CA PRO A 114 -3.06 -2.80 6.65
C PRO A 114 -4.08 -3.94 6.54
N LYS A 115 -3.82 -5.05 7.22
CA LYS A 115 -4.68 -6.26 7.20
C LYS A 115 -6.15 -5.97 7.49
N ASP A 116 -6.41 -5.04 8.40
CA ASP A 116 -7.77 -4.68 8.83
C ASP A 116 -8.59 -3.96 7.73
N SER A 117 -7.94 -3.51 6.66
CA SER A 117 -8.58 -2.95 5.46
C SER A 117 -8.74 -3.95 4.33
N VAL A 118 -8.10 -5.12 4.42
CA VAL A 118 -8.13 -6.12 3.33
C VAL A 118 -9.51 -6.76 3.26
N SER A 119 -10.16 -6.63 2.12
CA SER A 119 -11.48 -7.22 1.87
C SER A 119 -11.63 -7.65 0.41
N GLY A 120 -12.69 -8.36 0.09
CA GLY A 120 -13.06 -8.70 -1.28
C GLY A 120 -13.58 -7.51 -2.11
N ALA A 121 -13.85 -6.36 -1.48
CA ALA A 121 -14.34 -5.17 -2.16
C ALA A 121 -13.21 -4.36 -2.80
N VAL A 122 -13.33 -4.03 -4.09
CA VAL A 122 -12.29 -3.30 -4.86
C VAL A 122 -12.02 -1.91 -4.26
N SER A 123 -13.04 -1.22 -3.76
CA SER A 123 -12.93 0.14 -3.23
C SER A 123 -12.12 0.25 -1.94
N SER A 124 -11.92 -0.84 -1.21
CA SER A 124 -11.22 -0.87 0.07
C SER A 124 -9.78 -1.40 0.00
N ASN A 125 -9.30 -1.82 -1.18
CA ASN A 125 -7.99 -2.42 -1.34
C ASN A 125 -7.02 -1.51 -2.14
N PHE A 126 -7.06 -0.21 -1.84
CA PHE A 126 -6.16 0.76 -2.46
C PHE A 126 -4.83 0.81 -1.70
N ILE A 127 -3.74 0.53 -2.39
CA ILE A 127 -2.37 0.50 -1.83
C ILE A 127 -1.64 1.76 -2.28
N SER A 128 -1.16 2.55 -1.31
CA SER A 128 -0.49 3.83 -1.58
C SER A 128 0.53 4.17 -0.48
N PRO A 129 1.36 5.19 -0.65
CA PRO A 129 2.22 5.71 0.41
C PRO A 129 1.44 6.11 1.67
N LEU A 130 0.21 6.63 1.50
CA LEU A 130 -0.65 7.03 2.63
C LEU A 130 -1.18 5.82 3.41
N THR A 131 -1.67 4.78 2.71
CA THR A 131 -2.10 3.52 3.37
C THR A 131 -0.93 2.81 4.04
N THR A 132 0.26 2.90 3.44
CA THR A 132 1.51 2.41 4.03
C THR A 132 1.79 3.12 5.35
N GLN A 133 1.67 4.45 5.38
CA GLN A 133 1.88 5.21 6.61
C GLN A 133 0.87 4.83 7.70
N VAL A 134 -0.41 4.64 7.33
CA VAL A 134 -1.44 4.16 8.27
C VAL A 134 -1.06 2.78 8.84
N ARG A 135 -0.65 1.83 7.99
CA ARG A 135 -0.20 0.50 8.45
C ARG A 135 0.94 0.60 9.44
N GLU A 136 1.99 1.35 9.10
CA GLU A 136 3.18 1.45 9.96
C GLU A 136 2.86 2.10 11.31
N MET A 137 1.92 3.06 11.35
CA MET A 137 1.44 3.63 12.60
C MET A 137 0.68 2.61 13.46
N MET A 138 -0.10 1.72 12.85
CA MET A 138 -0.80 0.64 13.55
C MET A 138 0.17 -0.40 14.10
N GLU A 139 1.14 -0.84 13.29
CA GLU A 139 2.10 -1.90 13.65
C GLU A 139 3.12 -1.46 14.72
N THR A 140 3.49 -0.19 14.74
CA THR A 140 4.58 0.31 15.59
C THR A 140 4.15 1.30 16.65
N GLY A 141 2.98 1.93 16.48
CA GLY A 141 2.51 3.01 17.34
C GLY A 141 1.37 2.63 18.29
N ASN A 142 0.88 1.39 18.26
CA ASN A 142 -0.33 0.94 18.95
C ASN A 142 -1.57 1.80 18.62
N TYR A 143 -1.62 2.38 17.43
CA TYR A 143 -2.79 3.10 16.96
C TYR A 143 -3.82 2.11 16.40
N THR A 144 -5.09 2.38 16.66
CA THR A 144 -6.15 1.81 15.81
C THR A 144 -6.08 2.48 14.42
N MET A 145 -6.67 1.85 13.41
CA MET A 145 -6.73 2.42 12.06
C MET A 145 -7.36 3.82 12.06
N THR A 146 -8.46 4.01 12.80
CA THR A 146 -9.11 5.33 12.94
C THR A 146 -8.16 6.36 13.55
N GLN A 147 -7.48 6.01 14.63
CA GLN A 147 -6.51 6.92 15.27
C GLN A 147 -5.35 7.27 14.34
N ALA A 148 -4.83 6.29 13.59
CA ALA A 148 -3.75 6.52 12.61
C ALA A 148 -4.19 7.49 11.51
N MET A 149 -5.39 7.28 10.95
CA MET A 149 -5.95 8.18 9.94
C MET A 149 -6.19 9.59 10.49
N ASP A 150 -6.73 9.72 11.71
CA ASP A 150 -6.99 11.03 12.33
C ASP A 150 -5.69 11.81 12.60
N GLN A 151 -4.65 11.13 13.09
CA GLN A 151 -3.33 11.74 13.28
C GLN A 151 -2.72 12.18 11.95
N LEU A 152 -2.86 11.37 10.91
CA LEU A 152 -2.35 11.70 9.58
C LEU A 152 -3.12 12.88 8.97
N ARG A 153 -4.45 12.91 9.07
CA ARG A 153 -5.28 14.06 8.66
C ARG A 153 -4.86 15.35 9.37
N LEU A 154 -4.69 15.26 10.69
CA LEU A 154 -4.28 16.41 11.50
C LEU A 154 -2.94 16.98 11.04
N LYS A 155 -1.92 16.11 10.89
CA LYS A 155 -0.59 16.53 10.46
C LYS A 155 -0.55 17.03 9.00
N LEU A 156 -1.40 16.49 8.15
CA LEU A 156 -1.55 16.92 6.77
C LEU A 156 -2.50 18.13 6.65
N HIS A 157 -3.05 18.67 7.74
CA HIS A 157 -4.04 19.76 7.73
C HIS A 157 -5.20 19.47 6.79
N LEU A 158 -5.74 18.26 6.85
CA LEU A 158 -6.87 17.79 6.04
C LEU A 158 -8.16 17.81 6.85
N SER A 159 -9.28 17.87 6.14
CA SER A 159 -10.61 17.72 6.74
C SER A 159 -10.79 16.30 7.30
N GLN A 160 -11.61 16.16 8.36
CA GLN A 160 -11.86 14.88 9.04
C GLN A 160 -12.59 13.86 8.17
N ASP A 161 -13.29 14.32 7.14
CA ASP A 161 -13.99 13.50 6.15
C ASP A 161 -13.10 13.09 4.96
N THR A 162 -11.83 13.54 4.92
CA THR A 162 -10.91 13.11 3.86
C THR A 162 -10.67 11.61 3.94
N ASP A 163 -10.96 10.90 2.86
CA ASP A 163 -10.70 9.48 2.76
C ASP A 163 -9.19 9.22 2.56
N MET A 164 -8.53 8.70 3.61
CA MET A 164 -7.10 8.41 3.60
C MET A 164 -6.77 7.03 3.01
N MET A 165 -7.79 6.18 2.86
CA MET A 165 -7.66 4.81 2.38
C MET A 165 -8.19 4.64 0.94
N GLY A 166 -8.86 5.66 0.41
CA GLY A 166 -9.50 5.63 -0.90
C GLY A 166 -8.57 5.97 -2.05
N ASP A 167 -9.03 5.67 -3.26
CA ASP A 167 -8.36 5.97 -4.51
C ASP A 167 -8.40 7.49 -4.81
N TYR A 168 -7.38 8.22 -4.34
CA TYR A 168 -7.26 9.67 -4.56
C TYR A 168 -7.06 10.03 -6.05
N MET A 169 -6.59 9.08 -6.88
CA MET A 169 -6.45 9.28 -8.32
C MET A 169 -7.84 9.36 -8.97
N ALA A 170 -8.69 8.36 -8.70
CA ALA A 170 -10.08 8.36 -9.16
C ALA A 170 -10.88 9.52 -8.55
N GLY A 171 -10.63 9.85 -7.30
CA GLY A 171 -11.23 10.98 -6.57
C GLY A 171 -10.71 12.35 -7.00
N ARG A 172 -9.69 12.41 -7.87
CA ARG A 172 -9.03 13.63 -8.34
C ARG A 172 -8.54 14.54 -7.20
N ASN A 173 -8.10 13.95 -6.10
CA ASN A 173 -7.52 14.69 -4.98
C ASN A 173 -6.04 14.96 -5.26
N THR A 174 -5.75 16.04 -5.97
CA THR A 174 -4.40 16.42 -6.39
C THR A 174 -3.45 16.66 -5.21
N ALA A 175 -3.97 17.12 -4.07
CA ALA A 175 -3.14 17.36 -2.89
C ALA A 175 -2.67 16.05 -2.24
N LEU A 176 -3.53 15.03 -2.15
CA LEU A 176 -3.14 13.71 -1.68
C LEU A 176 -2.22 13.03 -2.68
N HIS A 177 -2.50 13.15 -3.97
CA HIS A 177 -1.67 12.61 -5.05
C HIS A 177 -0.24 13.17 -4.97
N GLN A 178 -0.06 14.50 -4.94
CA GLN A 178 1.26 15.13 -4.80
C GLN A 178 1.97 14.70 -3.50
N THR A 179 1.23 14.58 -2.41
CA THR A 179 1.81 14.09 -1.15
C THR A 179 2.32 12.66 -1.30
N ALA A 180 1.56 11.79 -1.95
CA ALA A 180 1.92 10.40 -2.20
C ALA A 180 3.18 10.28 -3.09
N GLN A 181 3.27 11.07 -4.17
CA GLN A 181 4.45 11.13 -5.03
C GLN A 181 5.70 11.56 -4.25
N ASN A 182 5.60 12.61 -3.43
CA ASN A 182 6.69 13.06 -2.57
C ASN A 182 7.11 11.96 -1.58
N MET A 183 6.15 11.27 -0.96
CA MET A 183 6.43 10.14 -0.07
C MET A 183 7.16 9.01 -0.80
N ALA A 184 6.67 8.59 -1.97
CA ALA A 184 7.28 7.52 -2.77
C ALA A 184 8.73 7.86 -3.17
N THR A 185 8.98 9.10 -3.60
CA THR A 185 10.32 9.61 -3.90
C THR A 185 11.26 9.50 -2.69
N LEU A 186 10.79 9.91 -1.50
CA LEU A 186 11.57 9.83 -0.27
C LEU A 186 11.77 8.39 0.19
N MET A 187 10.78 7.52 0.04
CA MET A 187 10.89 6.10 0.33
C MET A 187 11.93 5.45 -0.56
N GLY A 188 11.81 5.60 -1.87
CA GLY A 188 12.77 5.05 -2.84
C GLY A 188 14.20 5.50 -2.56
N GLY A 189 14.41 6.79 -2.33
CA GLY A 189 15.73 7.35 -2.03
C GLY A 189 16.40 6.83 -0.77
N GLN A 190 15.63 6.25 0.17
CA GLN A 190 16.15 5.71 1.43
C GLN A 190 16.25 4.17 1.44
N MET A 191 15.70 3.47 0.45
CA MET A 191 15.68 2.00 0.45
C MET A 191 17.07 1.38 0.53
N GLY A 192 18.09 2.03 -0.03
CA GLY A 192 19.48 1.57 0.11
C GLY A 192 19.98 1.50 1.56
N GLN A 193 19.40 2.29 2.48
CA GLN A 193 19.69 2.23 3.91
C GLN A 193 18.77 1.27 4.67
N VAL A 194 17.67 0.90 4.06
CA VAL A 194 16.66 0.01 4.65
C VAL A 194 17.00 -1.46 4.39
N TYR A 195 17.67 -1.77 3.30
CA TYR A 195 18.06 -3.14 3.01
C TYR A 195 19.10 -3.66 4.01
N GLN A 196 19.05 -4.96 4.25
CA GLN A 196 20.08 -5.66 5.04
C GLN A 196 21.42 -5.59 4.33
N SER A 197 22.50 -5.61 5.11
CA SER A 197 23.87 -5.55 4.59
C SER A 197 24.12 -6.63 3.54
N GLY A 198 24.54 -6.22 2.33
CA GLY A 198 24.81 -7.14 1.22
C GLY A 198 23.59 -7.61 0.45
N SER A 199 22.43 -7.02 0.68
CA SER A 199 21.20 -7.28 -0.07
C SER A 199 20.63 -5.99 -0.63
N ASP A 200 19.96 -6.10 -1.77
CA ASP A 200 19.14 -5.06 -2.39
C ASP A 200 17.63 -5.45 -2.44
N THR A 201 17.30 -6.58 -1.82
CA THR A 201 15.96 -7.16 -1.85
C THR A 201 15.43 -7.58 -0.47
N VAL A 202 16.30 -7.77 0.52
CA VAL A 202 15.91 -8.17 1.88
C VAL A 202 15.83 -6.94 2.77
N VAL A 203 14.61 -6.60 3.18
CA VAL A 203 14.30 -5.44 4.01
C VAL A 203 14.70 -5.70 5.46
N ASP A 204 15.41 -4.76 6.09
CA ASP A 204 15.46 -4.67 7.54
C ASP A 204 14.18 -3.98 8.04
N VAL A 205 13.31 -4.76 8.64
CA VAL A 205 11.98 -4.33 9.10
C VAL A 205 12.07 -3.14 10.06
N ASN A 206 13.08 -3.11 10.94
CA ASN A 206 13.25 -2.02 11.91
C ASN A 206 13.65 -0.72 11.22
N ARG A 207 14.54 -0.81 10.24
CA ARG A 207 14.93 0.36 9.43
C ARG A 207 13.79 0.87 8.56
N TYR A 208 13.01 -0.05 7.97
CA TYR A 208 11.82 0.35 7.21
C TYR A 208 10.82 1.11 8.09
N ARG A 209 10.52 0.59 9.27
CA ARG A 209 9.67 1.25 10.27
C ARG A 209 10.24 2.57 10.74
N GLY A 210 11.56 2.64 10.92
CA GLY A 210 12.26 3.88 11.25
C GLY A 210 12.15 4.93 10.16
N MET A 211 12.28 4.53 8.89
CA MET A 211 12.07 5.38 7.73
C MET A 211 10.64 5.95 7.71
N MET A 212 9.64 5.10 7.89
CA MET A 212 8.24 5.53 7.93
C MET A 212 7.93 6.42 9.15
N GLY A 213 8.60 6.21 10.29
CA GLY A 213 8.54 7.10 11.46
C GLY A 213 9.12 8.48 11.17
N ALA A 214 10.26 8.55 10.50
CA ALA A 214 10.84 9.81 10.05
C ALA A 214 9.94 10.50 9.00
N MET A 215 9.34 9.73 8.09
CA MET A 215 8.34 10.21 7.13
C MET A 215 7.18 10.89 7.85
N PHE A 216 6.56 10.22 8.82
CA PHE A 216 5.45 10.77 9.58
C PHE A 216 5.85 12.03 10.36
N SER A 217 7.04 12.05 10.94
CA SER A 217 7.53 13.23 11.69
C SER A 217 7.65 14.46 10.81
N ASN A 218 7.94 14.28 9.52
CA ASN A 218 8.13 15.34 8.53
C ASN A 218 6.96 15.48 7.56
N ILE A 219 5.84 14.79 7.76
CA ILE A 219 4.78 14.63 6.75
C ILE A 219 4.17 15.97 6.30
N SER A 220 4.09 16.96 7.19
CA SER A 220 3.62 18.32 6.82
C SER A 220 4.57 18.99 5.82
N SER A 221 5.88 18.83 6.02
CA SER A 221 6.91 19.35 5.12
C SER A 221 6.94 18.57 3.81
N VAL A 222 6.74 17.24 3.87
CA VAL A 222 6.61 16.36 2.67
C VAL A 222 5.45 16.83 1.81
N ARG A 223 4.29 17.11 2.42
CA ARG A 223 3.13 17.66 1.70
C ARG A 223 3.40 19.03 1.08
N ALA A 224 4.11 19.90 1.83
CA ALA A 224 4.39 21.27 1.40
C ALA A 224 5.49 21.38 0.33
N ALA A 225 6.32 20.34 0.18
CA ALA A 225 7.45 20.36 -0.75
C ALA A 225 6.95 20.39 -2.21
N THR A 226 7.42 21.38 -2.95
CA THR A 226 7.09 21.63 -4.36
C THR A 226 8.33 21.74 -5.25
N THR A 227 9.50 21.76 -4.64
CA THR A 227 10.78 21.92 -5.34
C THR A 227 11.75 20.78 -5.07
N ASN A 228 12.64 20.51 -6.02
CA ASN A 228 13.69 19.50 -5.85
C ASN A 228 14.64 19.85 -4.67
N ALA A 229 14.85 21.12 -4.37
CA ALA A 229 15.70 21.55 -3.26
C ALA A 229 15.07 21.17 -1.89
N GLU A 230 13.76 21.39 -1.71
CA GLU A 230 13.02 20.98 -0.51
C GLU A 230 13.03 19.45 -0.35
N MET A 231 12.80 18.71 -1.44
CA MET A 231 12.86 17.25 -1.43
C MET A 231 14.25 16.72 -1.08
N THR A 232 15.31 17.35 -1.61
CA THR A 232 16.71 17.00 -1.26
C THR A 232 17.01 17.26 0.20
N GLN A 233 16.53 18.37 0.76
CA GLN A 233 16.69 18.69 2.17
C GLN A 233 15.98 17.67 3.07
N LEU A 234 14.72 17.32 2.75
CA LEU A 234 13.96 16.28 3.45
C LEU A 234 14.68 14.93 3.38
N MET A 235 15.16 14.54 2.20
CA MET A 235 15.92 13.30 1.99
C MET A 235 17.15 13.25 2.91
N THR A 236 17.93 14.33 2.94
CA THR A 236 19.14 14.43 3.77
C THR A 236 18.81 14.31 5.26
N GLN A 237 17.78 15.02 5.72
CA GLN A 237 17.34 14.99 7.11
C GLN A 237 16.86 13.61 7.53
N MET A 238 16.03 12.97 6.71
CA MET A 238 15.47 11.64 7.00
C MET A 238 16.55 10.56 6.94
N SER A 239 17.46 10.62 5.98
CA SER A 239 18.61 9.70 5.88
C SER A 239 19.56 9.80 7.08
N SER A 240 19.78 11.02 7.58
CA SER A 240 20.57 11.22 8.82
C SER A 240 19.88 10.59 10.04
N ASN A 241 18.57 10.70 10.15
CA ASN A 241 17.81 10.07 11.24
C ASN A 241 17.86 8.54 11.13
N LEU A 242 17.72 8.00 9.90
CA LEU A 242 17.74 6.56 9.66
C LEU A 242 19.11 5.93 9.96
N SER A 243 20.19 6.62 9.66
CA SER A 243 21.56 6.14 9.93
C SER A 243 21.84 5.95 11.42
N ASN A 244 21.10 6.63 12.30
CA ASN A 244 21.20 6.50 13.76
C ASN A 244 20.40 5.31 14.32
N ILE A 245 19.62 4.60 13.49
CA ILE A 245 18.86 3.42 13.89
C ILE A 245 19.80 2.21 13.81
N SER A 246 20.10 1.61 14.95
CA SER A 246 20.95 0.43 15.03
C SER A 246 20.31 -0.76 14.32
N VAL A 247 21.09 -1.46 13.49
CA VAL A 247 20.66 -2.71 12.85
C VAL A 247 20.35 -3.75 13.93
N GLY A 248 19.19 -4.41 13.83
CA GLY A 248 18.80 -5.50 14.74
C GLY A 248 18.26 -5.07 16.11
N GLN A 249 18.15 -3.77 16.39
CA GLN A 249 17.40 -3.30 17.56
C GLN A 249 15.92 -3.22 17.21
N PRO A 250 15.01 -3.84 17.99
CA PRO A 250 13.58 -3.67 17.74
C PRO A 250 13.21 -2.18 17.79
N PHE A 251 12.51 -1.71 16.79
CA PHE A 251 11.99 -0.35 16.78
C PHE A 251 10.84 -0.29 17.79
N HIS A 252 11.15 0.19 18.99
CA HIS A 252 10.27 0.10 20.16
C HIS A 252 9.27 1.22 20.26
N ASN A 253 8.76 1.76 19.24
CA ASN A 253 7.64 2.69 19.41
C ASN A 253 7.76 3.96 18.55
N MET A 254 6.94 4.06 17.53
CA MET A 254 6.71 5.35 16.89
C MET A 254 6.21 6.41 17.87
N SER A 255 5.60 6.05 19.00
CA SER A 255 5.14 6.99 20.02
C SER A 255 6.30 7.76 20.68
N THR A 256 7.52 7.24 20.70
CA THR A 256 8.69 7.99 21.19
C THR A 256 9.13 9.09 20.23
N TYR A 257 8.88 8.94 18.93
CA TYR A 257 9.02 10.05 17.96
C TYR A 257 7.92 11.09 18.09
N PHE A 258 6.77 10.75 18.69
CA PHE A 258 5.65 11.66 18.96
C PHE A 258 5.75 12.36 20.31
N GLY A 259 6.47 11.80 21.29
CA GLY A 259 6.60 12.32 22.65
C GLY A 259 7.43 13.58 22.80
N GLY A 260 8.20 13.96 21.79
CA GLY A 260 9.07 15.14 21.84
C GLY A 260 8.38 16.49 21.73
N MET A 261 7.08 16.54 21.43
CA MET A 261 6.34 17.82 21.26
C MET A 261 5.26 18.09 22.32
N MET A 262 5.07 17.23 23.30
CA MET A 262 4.23 17.52 24.48
C MET A 262 5.09 17.59 25.73
N GLY A 263 6.08 18.43 25.70
CA GLY A 263 6.96 18.62 26.81
C GLY A 263 7.03 20.06 27.19
N SER A 264 6.56 20.37 28.40
CA SER A 264 6.93 21.54 29.15
C SER A 264 6.12 22.83 28.93
N GLY A 265 4.82 22.76 29.10
CA GLY A 265 4.09 23.89 29.68
C GLY A 265 4.17 23.77 31.20
N GLY A 266 5.22 24.33 31.79
CA GLY A 266 5.36 24.41 33.25
C GLY A 266 4.20 25.18 33.85
N MET A 267 3.37 24.49 34.62
CA MET A 267 2.55 25.14 35.65
C MET A 267 3.47 25.61 36.75
N MET A 268 3.82 26.87 36.76
CA MET A 268 4.19 27.56 37.99
C MET A 268 2.91 27.93 38.73
N GLY A 269 2.73 27.29 39.88
CA GLY A 269 1.68 27.63 40.81
C GLY A 269 1.90 28.97 41.51
N ARG A 270 0.82 29.54 41.88
CA ARG A 270 0.58 30.21 43.15
C ARG A 270 -0.88 30.09 43.49
#